data_0173410f388c6e9c63ce50c84e46f061
#
_entry.id   0173410f388c6e9c63ce50c84e46f061
#
_cell.length_a   1.000
_cell.length_b   1.000
_cell.length_c   1.000
_cell.angle_alpha   90.00
_cell.angle_beta   90.00
_cell.angle_gamma   90.00
#
_symmetry.space_group_name_H-M   'P 1'
#
loop_
_entity.id
_entity.type
_entity.pdbx_description
1 polymer ?
#
loop_
_entity_poly.entity_id
_entity_poly.type
_entity_poly.pdbx_seq_one_letter_code
_entity_poly.pdbx_strand_id
1 'polypeptide(L)'
;MRTLRQGSNGSDVIEIQNVFQKMGYSPGPIDGVFGLWTQETVTRFQTDNNLRADGIIGPNTHKVLLKFLLGYENYTLKSGDTLSLIAHKYHLNLPLLLTANPGIDIIKLRIGQVIIVPYAYDVVDTNVNYTFETMERDVLGLQSRYPFIKVEIAGKSVLGKNLYTLKMGNGPVEVFYNAAHHGLEWITSPLLLKFAENFAKAHSEGRKMRGYDPRDILKQNTIYIMPMVNPDGVDLVLKGLRRDHPFYDQLIVWNKGRMNFGTVWQANIRGVDLNHNYDASWELSKQAEPTYGVHGPGPTRFSGTLPESEPESKAVADFTRNHNFKLVIAYHSQGEEIYWTFEDKTPAEAQRIAQLFSRVSGYAMVQPTGMTSFGGYKDWFIDKFRKLGFTIEVGLGNNPLPISQFSKIYQDQEELLLMAPITARSV
;
A
#
# COMPACT_ATOMS: atom_id res chain seq x y z
N MET A 1 -0.96 -18.44 -3.19
CA MET A 1 0.44 -18.62 -3.73
C MET A 1 0.49 -19.89 -4.56
N ARG A 2 1.16 -19.88 -5.74
CA ARG A 2 1.43 -21.09 -6.54
C ARG A 2 2.45 -22.01 -5.84
N THR A 3 2.52 -23.27 -6.26
CA THR A 3 3.60 -24.17 -5.83
C THR A 3 4.95 -23.66 -6.38
N LEU A 4 5.96 -23.52 -5.50
CA LEU A 4 7.32 -23.12 -5.85
C LEU A 4 8.29 -24.27 -5.65
N ARG A 5 9.19 -24.44 -6.61
CA ARG A 5 10.22 -25.49 -6.61
C ARG A 5 11.40 -25.02 -7.43
N GLN A 6 12.50 -25.78 -7.42
CA GLN A 6 13.67 -25.49 -8.25
C GLN A 6 13.26 -25.19 -9.70
N GLY A 7 13.79 -24.10 -10.25
CA GLY A 7 13.44 -23.55 -11.56
C GLY A 7 12.26 -22.58 -11.56
N SER A 8 11.52 -22.43 -10.46
CA SER A 8 10.54 -21.34 -10.32
C SER A 8 11.25 -20.00 -10.27
N ASN A 9 10.63 -18.96 -10.86
CA ASN A 9 11.15 -17.59 -10.81
C ASN A 9 10.01 -16.60 -10.67
N GLY A 10 10.31 -15.40 -10.14
CA GLY A 10 9.37 -14.31 -10.00
C GLY A 10 9.43 -13.62 -8.63
N SER A 11 8.56 -12.62 -8.46
CA SER A 11 8.46 -11.83 -7.22
C SER A 11 8.04 -12.67 -6.00
N ASP A 12 7.24 -13.70 -6.20
CA ASP A 12 6.85 -14.65 -5.16
C ASP A 12 8.04 -15.48 -4.64
N VAL A 13 9.05 -15.71 -5.47
CA VAL A 13 10.32 -16.33 -5.03
C VAL A 13 11.16 -15.33 -4.23
N ILE A 14 11.27 -14.06 -4.67
CA ILE A 14 11.94 -12.99 -3.91
C ILE A 14 11.32 -12.89 -2.51
N GLU A 15 10.01 -12.88 -2.42
CA GLU A 15 9.27 -12.79 -1.17
C GLU A 15 9.62 -13.94 -0.20
N ILE A 16 9.67 -15.17 -0.72
CA ILE A 16 10.07 -16.35 0.07
C ILE A 16 11.54 -16.28 0.48
N GLN A 17 12.44 -15.89 -0.42
CA GLN A 17 13.85 -15.69 -0.09
C GLN A 17 14.03 -14.65 1.02
N ASN A 18 13.30 -13.51 0.93
CA ASN A 18 13.31 -12.48 1.97
C ASN A 18 12.83 -13.00 3.32
N VAL A 19 11.71 -13.73 3.36
CA VAL A 19 11.19 -14.23 4.64
C VAL A 19 12.15 -15.26 5.25
N PHE A 20 12.76 -16.13 4.46
CA PHE A 20 13.77 -17.05 4.97
C PHE A 20 14.99 -16.32 5.53
N GLN A 21 15.46 -15.26 4.86
CA GLN A 21 16.56 -14.44 5.37
C GLN A 21 16.18 -13.76 6.70
N LYS A 22 14.98 -13.18 6.79
CA LYS A 22 14.44 -12.58 8.02
C LYS A 22 14.33 -13.59 9.18
N MET A 23 14.12 -14.87 8.87
CA MET A 23 14.09 -15.98 9.84
C MET A 23 15.48 -16.52 10.19
N GLY A 24 16.55 -15.99 9.61
CA GLY A 24 17.92 -16.45 9.84
C GLY A 24 18.36 -17.66 9.00
N TYR A 25 17.59 -18.04 7.99
CA TYR A 25 18.03 -19.01 6.99
C TYR A 25 18.90 -18.34 5.90
N SER A 26 19.61 -19.15 5.12
CA SER A 26 20.48 -18.67 4.03
C SER A 26 19.95 -19.14 2.67
N PRO A 27 18.96 -18.45 2.09
CA PRO A 27 18.31 -18.88 0.84
C PRO A 27 19.17 -18.68 -0.42
N GLY A 28 20.40 -18.18 -0.28
CA GLY A 28 21.23 -17.71 -1.38
C GLY A 28 20.93 -16.25 -1.76
N PRO A 29 21.29 -15.82 -2.99
CA PRO A 29 20.93 -14.50 -3.49
C PRO A 29 19.41 -14.29 -3.49
N ILE A 30 18.99 -13.07 -3.16
CA ILE A 30 17.57 -12.67 -3.27
C ILE A 30 17.36 -12.11 -4.68
N ASP A 31 17.29 -13.01 -5.64
CA ASP A 31 17.27 -12.72 -7.07
C ASP A 31 15.96 -13.14 -7.77
N GLY A 32 15.04 -13.76 -6.99
CA GLY A 32 13.80 -14.28 -7.52
C GLY A 32 13.96 -15.59 -8.31
N VAL A 33 15.09 -16.26 -8.21
CA VAL A 33 15.32 -17.58 -8.82
C VAL A 33 15.33 -18.65 -7.73
N PHE A 34 14.42 -19.61 -7.81
CA PHE A 34 14.40 -20.74 -6.91
C PHE A 34 15.50 -21.74 -7.33
N GLY A 35 16.73 -21.42 -6.92
CA GLY A 35 17.91 -22.23 -7.19
C GLY A 35 18.15 -23.30 -6.12
N LEU A 36 19.34 -23.93 -6.17
CA LEU A 36 19.74 -24.98 -5.20
C LEU A 36 19.76 -24.46 -3.76
N TRP A 37 20.31 -23.27 -3.51
CA TRP A 37 20.36 -22.66 -2.18
C TRP A 37 18.97 -22.43 -1.59
N THR A 38 18.03 -21.95 -2.42
CA THR A 38 16.64 -21.77 -1.99
C THR A 38 15.99 -23.12 -1.70
N GLN A 39 16.23 -24.15 -2.52
CA GLN A 39 15.71 -25.50 -2.29
C GLN A 39 16.25 -26.12 -1.00
N GLU A 40 17.54 -26.02 -0.74
CA GLU A 40 18.16 -26.51 0.49
C GLU A 40 17.57 -25.81 1.72
N THR A 41 17.37 -24.50 1.63
CA THR A 41 16.72 -23.70 2.67
C THR A 41 15.29 -24.18 2.94
N VAL A 42 14.50 -24.42 1.88
CA VAL A 42 13.15 -24.97 2.01
C VAL A 42 13.17 -26.35 2.67
N THR A 43 14.08 -27.21 2.25
CA THR A 43 14.23 -28.57 2.83
C THR A 43 14.56 -28.50 4.31
N ARG A 44 15.50 -27.62 4.71
CA ARG A 44 15.83 -27.40 6.12
C ARG A 44 14.63 -26.85 6.91
N PHE A 45 13.96 -25.82 6.36
CA PHE A 45 12.76 -25.26 6.99
C PHE A 45 11.67 -26.32 7.19
N GLN A 46 11.45 -27.19 6.21
CA GLN A 46 10.50 -28.29 6.31
C GLN A 46 10.89 -29.27 7.43
N THR A 47 12.16 -29.62 7.53
CA THR A 47 12.68 -30.47 8.62
C THR A 47 12.46 -29.82 9.99
N ASP A 48 12.83 -28.55 10.15
CA ASP A 48 12.72 -27.79 11.39
C ASP A 48 11.26 -27.63 11.85
N ASN A 49 10.30 -27.74 10.91
CA ASN A 49 8.85 -27.61 11.17
C ASN A 49 8.09 -28.95 11.08
N ASN A 50 8.78 -30.09 11.10
CA ASN A 50 8.19 -31.45 11.02
C ASN A 50 7.31 -31.66 9.77
N LEU A 51 7.69 -31.08 8.64
CA LEU A 51 7.07 -31.27 7.34
C LEU A 51 7.86 -32.30 6.52
N ARG A 52 7.25 -32.83 5.46
CA ARG A 52 7.97 -33.60 4.47
C ARG A 52 9.04 -32.73 3.80
N ALA A 53 10.30 -33.11 3.94
CA ALA A 53 11.46 -32.36 3.45
C ALA A 53 11.73 -32.66 1.96
N ASP A 54 10.85 -32.19 1.07
CA ASP A 54 10.92 -32.40 -0.38
C ASP A 54 11.48 -31.21 -1.15
N GLY A 55 11.78 -30.11 -0.46
CA GLY A 55 12.30 -28.87 -1.06
C GLY A 55 11.29 -28.12 -1.91
N ILE A 56 9.98 -28.42 -1.76
CA ILE A 56 8.91 -27.81 -2.54
C ILE A 56 8.00 -27.01 -1.62
N ILE A 57 7.72 -25.76 -1.95
CA ILE A 57 6.71 -24.96 -1.26
C ILE A 57 5.34 -25.25 -1.88
N GLY A 58 4.73 -26.34 -1.41
CA GLY A 58 3.34 -26.69 -1.68
C GLY A 58 2.40 -26.14 -0.58
N PRO A 59 1.11 -26.52 -0.62
CA PRO A 59 0.09 -26.01 0.33
C PRO A 59 0.46 -26.21 1.81
N ASN A 60 1.03 -27.35 2.19
CA ASN A 60 1.42 -27.63 3.57
C ASN A 60 2.58 -26.76 4.04
N THR A 61 3.61 -26.60 3.21
CA THR A 61 4.76 -25.72 3.51
C THR A 61 4.30 -24.26 3.56
N HIS A 62 3.45 -23.83 2.62
CA HIS A 62 2.92 -22.48 2.60
C HIS A 62 2.08 -22.18 3.87
N LYS A 63 1.25 -23.12 4.33
CA LYS A 63 0.47 -22.95 5.56
C LYS A 63 1.34 -22.65 6.78
N VAL A 64 2.51 -23.27 6.88
CA VAL A 64 3.46 -23.01 7.98
C VAL A 64 4.22 -21.70 7.75
N LEU A 65 4.58 -21.38 6.50
CA LEU A 65 5.23 -20.12 6.15
C LEU A 65 4.35 -18.90 6.39
N LEU A 66 3.03 -19.05 6.31
CA LEU A 66 2.09 -17.93 6.37
C LEU A 66 2.25 -17.08 7.63
N LYS A 67 2.50 -17.69 8.81
CA LYS A 67 2.73 -16.93 10.05
C LYS A 67 3.97 -16.02 9.96
N PHE A 68 5.00 -16.48 9.27
CA PHE A 68 6.23 -15.70 9.07
C PHE A 68 6.02 -14.58 8.04
N LEU A 69 5.24 -14.83 7.00
CA LEU A 69 4.82 -13.81 6.03
C LEU A 69 3.91 -12.75 6.67
N LEU A 70 3.00 -13.15 7.59
CA LEU A 70 2.15 -12.24 8.37
C LEU A 70 2.93 -11.52 9.49
N GLY A 71 4.13 -11.99 9.84
CA GLY A 71 5.00 -11.38 10.84
C GLY A 71 4.59 -11.61 12.29
N TYR A 72 3.76 -12.61 12.58
CA TYR A 72 3.36 -12.96 13.95
C TYR A 72 2.93 -14.41 14.07
N GLU A 73 2.87 -14.92 15.30
CA GLU A 73 2.23 -16.20 15.59
C GLU A 73 1.30 -16.11 16.81
N ASN A 74 0.37 -17.05 16.87
CA ASN A 74 -0.46 -17.30 18.07
C ASN A 74 0.33 -18.19 19.01
N TYR A 75 0.74 -17.65 20.16
CA TYR A 75 1.51 -18.35 21.17
C TYR A 75 0.60 -18.75 22.35
N THR A 76 0.59 -20.02 22.71
CA THR A 76 -0.14 -20.52 23.88
C THR A 76 0.77 -20.46 25.11
N LEU A 77 0.38 -19.70 26.14
CA LEU A 77 1.14 -19.52 27.38
C LEU A 77 1.31 -20.86 28.11
N LYS A 78 2.52 -21.11 28.60
CA LYS A 78 2.94 -22.31 29.32
C LYS A 78 3.27 -21.94 30.77
N SER A 79 3.43 -22.96 31.61
CA SER A 79 3.87 -22.78 32.98
C SER A 79 5.26 -22.13 33.01
N GLY A 80 5.41 -21.08 33.84
CA GLY A 80 6.64 -20.30 33.95
C GLY A 80 6.82 -19.17 32.94
N ASP A 81 5.90 -19.01 31.96
CA ASP A 81 5.97 -17.90 31.02
C ASP A 81 5.66 -16.57 31.69
N THR A 82 6.45 -15.55 31.31
CA THR A 82 6.14 -14.14 31.52
C THR A 82 6.26 -13.40 30.21
N LEU A 83 5.55 -12.28 30.05
CA LEU A 83 5.66 -11.50 28.80
C LEU A 83 7.09 -11.02 28.53
N SER A 84 7.87 -10.71 29.59
CA SER A 84 9.28 -10.33 29.44
C SER A 84 10.15 -11.48 28.94
N LEU A 85 9.96 -12.71 29.41
CA LEU A 85 10.66 -13.90 28.91
C LEU A 85 10.28 -14.22 27.48
N ILE A 86 9.00 -14.07 27.12
CA ILE A 86 8.53 -14.28 25.76
C ILE A 86 9.12 -13.19 24.83
N ALA A 87 9.07 -11.92 25.23
CA ALA A 87 9.67 -10.84 24.46
C ALA A 87 11.18 -11.09 24.22
N HIS A 88 11.92 -11.49 25.26
CA HIS A 88 13.34 -11.84 25.14
C HIS A 88 13.56 -13.03 24.16
N LYS A 89 12.77 -14.09 24.31
CA LYS A 89 12.84 -15.28 23.43
C LYS A 89 12.63 -14.96 21.94
N TYR A 90 11.76 -13.99 21.64
CA TYR A 90 11.44 -13.56 20.27
C TYR A 90 12.23 -12.33 19.83
N HIS A 91 13.20 -11.88 20.62
CA HIS A 91 14.02 -10.67 20.38
C HIS A 91 13.19 -9.39 20.19
N LEU A 92 12.08 -9.28 20.92
CA LEU A 92 11.14 -8.16 20.86
C LEU A 92 11.35 -7.18 21.99
N ASN A 93 11.00 -5.92 21.73
CA ASN A 93 10.72 -4.97 22.80
C ASN A 93 9.38 -5.31 23.47
N LEU A 94 9.32 -5.32 24.79
CA LEU A 94 8.08 -5.58 25.52
C LEU A 94 6.90 -4.69 25.10
N PRO A 95 7.08 -3.38 24.81
CA PRO A 95 6.02 -2.54 24.28
C PRO A 95 5.34 -3.06 23.00
N LEU A 96 6.09 -3.66 22.08
CA LEU A 96 5.49 -4.26 20.86
C LEU A 96 4.61 -5.48 21.18
N LEU A 97 5.08 -6.33 22.11
CA LEU A 97 4.28 -7.48 22.56
C LEU A 97 2.99 -7.03 23.28
N LEU A 98 3.08 -5.99 24.12
CA LEU A 98 1.92 -5.40 24.80
C LEU A 98 0.95 -4.74 23.81
N THR A 99 1.47 -4.05 22.80
CA THR A 99 0.65 -3.44 21.74
C THR A 99 -0.16 -4.50 20.96
N ALA A 100 0.46 -5.64 20.65
CA ALA A 100 -0.22 -6.73 19.95
C ALA A 100 -1.29 -7.42 20.79
N ASN A 101 -1.28 -7.22 22.11
CA ASN A 101 -2.18 -7.86 23.08
C ASN A 101 -2.87 -6.82 24.00
N PRO A 102 -3.72 -5.94 23.45
CA PRO A 102 -4.35 -4.89 24.25
C PRO A 102 -5.20 -5.47 25.38
N GLY A 103 -5.06 -4.90 26.58
CA GLY A 103 -5.82 -5.33 27.78
C GLY A 103 -5.32 -6.60 28.44
N ILE A 104 -4.16 -7.15 28.02
CA ILE A 104 -3.56 -8.27 28.72
C ILE A 104 -3.12 -7.87 30.13
N ASP A 105 -3.53 -8.63 31.15
CA ASP A 105 -3.06 -8.46 32.53
C ASP A 105 -1.71 -9.17 32.70
N ILE A 106 -0.64 -8.36 32.81
CA ILE A 106 0.75 -8.85 32.90
C ILE A 106 1.04 -9.64 34.18
N ILE A 107 0.19 -9.46 35.21
CA ILE A 107 0.34 -10.13 36.52
C ILE A 107 -0.49 -11.39 36.60
N LYS A 108 -1.61 -11.47 35.85
CA LYS A 108 -2.59 -12.59 35.89
C LYS A 108 -2.61 -13.39 34.58
N LEU A 109 -1.44 -13.75 34.08
CA LEU A 109 -1.36 -14.63 32.93
C LEU A 109 -1.89 -16.03 33.24
N ARG A 110 -2.65 -16.62 32.30
CA ARG A 110 -3.22 -17.96 32.49
C ARG A 110 -2.54 -18.96 31.56
N ILE A 111 -2.15 -20.12 32.10
CA ILE A 111 -1.68 -21.25 31.28
C ILE A 111 -2.79 -21.63 30.28
N GLY A 112 -2.42 -21.82 29.01
CA GLY A 112 -3.35 -22.08 27.91
C GLY A 112 -3.95 -20.82 27.27
N GLN A 113 -3.73 -19.61 27.83
CA GLN A 113 -4.13 -18.36 27.18
C GLN A 113 -3.33 -18.18 25.90
N VAL A 114 -4.01 -17.82 24.81
CA VAL A 114 -3.37 -17.52 23.52
C VAL A 114 -3.09 -16.03 23.43
N ILE A 115 -1.87 -15.69 23.05
CA ILE A 115 -1.43 -14.31 22.78
C ILE A 115 -0.84 -14.20 21.38
N ILE A 116 -0.88 -13.00 20.80
CA ILE A 116 -0.19 -12.69 19.56
C ILE A 116 1.25 -12.31 19.89
N VAL A 117 2.21 -13.01 19.27
CA VAL A 117 3.63 -12.70 19.39
C VAL A 117 4.14 -12.22 18.02
N PRO A 118 4.37 -10.90 17.83
CA PRO A 118 5.02 -10.39 16.63
C PRO A 118 6.43 -10.96 16.47
N TYR A 119 6.89 -11.11 15.25
CA TYR A 119 8.32 -11.35 15.00
C TYR A 119 9.09 -10.04 14.97
N ALA A 120 10.41 -10.10 15.25
CA ALA A 120 11.27 -8.91 15.40
C ALA A 120 11.68 -8.24 14.06
N TYR A 121 11.00 -8.55 12.97
CA TYR A 121 11.24 -7.95 11.65
C TYR A 121 10.00 -7.23 11.12
N ASP A 122 10.23 -6.34 10.17
CA ASP A 122 9.15 -5.62 9.48
C ASP A 122 8.46 -6.52 8.46
N VAL A 123 7.12 -6.42 8.35
CA VAL A 123 6.32 -7.23 7.40
C VAL A 123 6.27 -6.60 6.03
N VAL A 124 6.14 -5.26 5.96
CA VAL A 124 6.08 -4.57 4.68
C VAL A 124 7.42 -4.69 3.96
N ASP A 125 7.42 -5.48 2.90
CA ASP A 125 8.61 -5.74 2.10
C ASP A 125 8.77 -4.65 1.02
N THR A 126 9.93 -4.01 0.98
CA THR A 126 10.20 -2.83 0.16
C THR A 126 11.14 -3.11 -1.01
N ASN A 127 11.40 -4.38 -1.29
CA ASN A 127 12.27 -4.82 -2.39
C ASN A 127 11.61 -5.89 -3.28
N VAL A 128 10.28 -5.97 -3.25
CA VAL A 128 9.48 -6.88 -4.08
C VAL A 128 8.53 -6.10 -4.99
N ASN A 129 8.11 -6.71 -6.08
CA ASN A 129 6.97 -6.23 -6.86
C ASN A 129 5.69 -6.39 -6.04
N TYR A 130 5.03 -5.28 -5.74
CA TYR A 130 4.00 -5.22 -4.71
C TYR A 130 2.62 -5.52 -5.27
N THR A 131 2.27 -6.80 -5.33
CA THR A 131 0.98 -7.30 -5.83
C THR A 131 -0.16 -7.06 -4.84
N PHE A 132 -1.41 -7.26 -5.29
CA PHE A 132 -2.56 -7.20 -4.39
C PHE A 132 -2.44 -8.19 -3.22
N GLU A 133 -2.01 -9.43 -3.47
CA GLU A 133 -1.88 -10.43 -2.41
C GLU A 133 -0.79 -10.07 -1.39
N THR A 134 0.32 -9.46 -1.84
CA THR A 134 1.35 -8.93 -0.94
C THR A 134 0.78 -7.81 -0.08
N MET A 135 0.08 -6.86 -0.68
CA MET A 135 -0.58 -5.75 0.02
C MET A 135 -1.60 -6.24 1.04
N GLU A 136 -2.51 -7.15 0.65
CA GLU A 136 -3.55 -7.71 1.52
C GLU A 136 -2.95 -8.41 2.73
N ARG A 137 -1.93 -9.22 2.53
CA ARG A 137 -1.23 -9.93 3.60
C ARG A 137 -0.56 -8.95 4.58
N ASP A 138 0.11 -7.92 4.05
CA ASP A 138 0.78 -6.92 4.89
C ASP A 138 -0.24 -6.12 5.71
N VAL A 139 -1.39 -5.75 5.12
CA VAL A 139 -2.51 -5.11 5.85
C VAL A 139 -2.99 -5.99 7.01
N LEU A 140 -3.19 -7.31 6.79
CA LEU A 140 -3.62 -8.25 7.83
C LEU A 140 -2.54 -8.45 8.91
N GLY A 141 -1.27 -8.50 8.49
CA GLY A 141 -0.14 -8.58 9.41
C GLY A 141 -0.04 -7.33 10.30
N LEU A 142 -0.15 -6.14 9.73
CA LEU A 142 -0.13 -4.87 10.47
C LEU A 142 -1.29 -4.77 11.45
N GLN A 143 -2.51 -5.15 11.05
CA GLN A 143 -3.68 -5.15 11.94
C GLN A 143 -3.47 -6.05 13.15
N SER A 144 -2.89 -7.23 12.94
CA SER A 144 -2.66 -8.20 14.03
C SER A 144 -1.56 -7.74 14.97
N ARG A 145 -0.48 -7.16 14.45
CA ARG A 145 0.66 -6.65 15.24
C ARG A 145 0.35 -5.34 15.97
N TYR A 146 -0.52 -4.53 15.38
CA TYR A 146 -0.90 -3.20 15.88
C TYR A 146 -2.43 -3.05 15.89
N PRO A 147 -3.15 -3.67 16.85
CA PRO A 147 -4.63 -3.70 16.86
C PRO A 147 -5.31 -2.33 17.00
N PHE A 148 -4.56 -1.25 17.27
CA PHE A 148 -5.07 0.11 17.20
C PHE A 148 -5.22 0.61 15.74
N ILE A 149 -4.58 -0.05 14.77
CA ILE A 149 -4.88 0.11 13.33
C ILE A 149 -6.19 -0.64 13.07
N LYS A 150 -7.25 0.09 12.71
CA LYS A 150 -8.51 -0.52 12.28
C LYS A 150 -8.50 -0.66 10.78
N VAL A 151 -8.82 -1.85 10.30
CA VAL A 151 -8.91 -2.16 8.87
C VAL A 151 -10.37 -2.27 8.48
N GLU A 152 -10.75 -1.55 7.44
CA GLU A 152 -12.09 -1.52 6.86
C GLU A 152 -12.00 -1.79 5.36
N ILE A 153 -13.12 -2.15 4.75
CA ILE A 153 -13.23 -2.34 3.30
C ILE A 153 -14.12 -1.22 2.77
N ALA A 154 -13.53 -0.28 2.03
CA ALA A 154 -14.25 0.85 1.43
C ALA A 154 -15.10 0.44 0.23
N GLY A 155 -14.73 -0.64 -0.44
CA GLY A 155 -15.41 -1.16 -1.62
C GLY A 155 -14.67 -2.34 -2.24
N LYS A 156 -15.03 -2.65 -3.47
CA LYS A 156 -14.40 -3.72 -4.24
C LYS A 156 -14.05 -3.26 -5.65
N SER A 157 -12.98 -3.81 -6.21
CA SER A 157 -12.63 -3.63 -7.61
C SER A 157 -13.58 -4.36 -8.54
N VAL A 158 -13.41 -4.16 -9.84
CA VAL A 158 -14.18 -4.88 -10.89
C VAL A 158 -14.12 -6.40 -10.72
N LEU A 159 -12.96 -6.95 -10.36
CA LEU A 159 -12.78 -8.39 -10.13
C LEU A 159 -13.08 -8.83 -8.69
N GLY A 160 -13.67 -7.95 -7.88
CA GLY A 160 -14.13 -8.26 -6.53
C GLY A 160 -13.05 -8.24 -5.45
N LYS A 161 -11.83 -7.73 -5.73
CA LYS A 161 -10.80 -7.52 -4.73
C LYS A 161 -11.18 -6.40 -3.78
N ASN A 162 -10.83 -6.54 -2.50
CA ASN A 162 -11.15 -5.56 -1.48
C ASN A 162 -10.30 -4.29 -1.62
N LEU A 163 -10.92 -3.13 -1.51
CA LEU A 163 -10.24 -1.85 -1.35
C LEU A 163 -10.11 -1.59 0.15
N TYR A 164 -8.96 -1.94 0.71
CA TYR A 164 -8.68 -1.82 2.12
C TYR A 164 -8.38 -0.39 2.52
N THR A 165 -8.89 0.02 3.70
CA THR A 165 -8.49 1.24 4.39
C THR A 165 -7.97 0.92 5.77
N LEU A 166 -6.88 1.58 6.16
CA LEU A 166 -6.31 1.52 7.49
C LEU A 166 -6.65 2.84 8.20
N LYS A 167 -7.23 2.75 9.39
CA LYS A 167 -7.50 3.89 10.25
C LYS A 167 -6.57 3.88 11.45
N MET A 168 -5.86 4.96 11.69
CA MET A 168 -5.00 5.18 12.84
C MET A 168 -5.43 6.44 13.59
N GLY A 169 -5.68 6.31 14.90
CA GLY A 169 -6.11 7.40 15.76
C GLY A 169 -7.62 7.61 15.82
N ASN A 170 -8.02 8.53 16.70
CA ASN A 170 -9.41 8.94 16.93
C ASN A 170 -9.50 10.45 17.18
N GLY A 171 -8.50 11.22 16.77
CA GLY A 171 -8.51 12.67 16.86
C GLY A 171 -9.53 13.30 15.90
N PRO A 172 -9.99 14.52 16.17
CA PRO A 172 -11.07 15.17 15.43
C PRO A 172 -10.69 15.62 14.01
N VAL A 173 -9.40 15.74 13.71
CA VAL A 173 -8.91 16.18 12.40
C VAL A 173 -8.57 14.96 11.55
N GLU A 174 -9.37 14.73 10.51
CA GLU A 174 -9.21 13.59 9.62
C GLU A 174 -8.39 13.95 8.38
N VAL A 175 -7.43 13.07 8.03
CA VAL A 175 -6.66 13.14 6.79
C VAL A 175 -6.71 11.80 6.06
N PHE A 176 -6.61 11.84 4.73
CA PHE A 176 -6.69 10.63 3.91
C PHE A 176 -5.56 10.56 2.89
N TYR A 177 -4.85 9.45 2.90
CA TYR A 177 -3.81 9.11 1.93
C TYR A 177 -4.26 7.93 1.09
N ASN A 178 -4.17 8.04 -0.22
CA ASN A 178 -4.46 6.96 -1.12
C ASN A 178 -3.36 6.80 -2.18
N ALA A 179 -3.25 5.62 -2.79
CA ALA A 179 -2.17 5.30 -3.70
C ALA A 179 -2.62 4.32 -4.80
N ALA A 180 -1.80 4.23 -5.84
CA ALA A 180 -1.98 3.29 -6.95
C ALA A 180 -3.36 3.38 -7.62
N HIS A 181 -3.79 4.58 -8.00
CA HIS A 181 -4.88 4.77 -8.95
C HIS A 181 -4.51 4.17 -10.32
N HIS A 182 -3.26 4.26 -10.69
CA HIS A 182 -2.73 3.68 -11.92
C HIS A 182 -1.99 2.36 -11.66
N GLY A 183 -2.23 1.38 -12.54
CA GLY A 183 -1.64 0.04 -12.40
C GLY A 183 -0.11 0.03 -12.44
N LEU A 184 0.51 0.93 -13.22
CA LEU A 184 1.97 1.07 -13.34
C LEU A 184 2.63 1.67 -12.08
N GLU A 185 1.87 2.33 -11.21
CA GLU A 185 2.37 3.13 -10.10
C GLU A 185 2.31 2.38 -8.76
N TRP A 186 2.41 1.07 -8.84
CA TRP A 186 2.30 0.17 -7.70
C TRP A 186 3.31 0.44 -6.56
N ILE A 187 4.45 1.11 -6.85
CA ILE A 187 5.46 1.48 -5.85
C ILE A 187 4.91 2.40 -4.76
N THR A 188 3.83 3.13 -5.04
CA THR A 188 3.14 4.01 -4.08
C THR A 188 2.38 3.23 -3.00
N SER A 189 2.00 1.98 -3.26
CA SER A 189 1.34 1.11 -2.28
C SER A 189 2.24 0.73 -1.11
N PRO A 190 3.44 0.15 -1.31
CA PRO A 190 4.36 -0.13 -0.21
C PRO A 190 4.86 1.16 0.46
N LEU A 191 4.90 2.31 -0.23
CA LEU A 191 5.23 3.60 0.39
C LEU A 191 4.30 3.89 1.57
N LEU A 192 2.99 3.84 1.33
CA LEU A 192 2.00 4.13 2.36
C LEU A 192 1.95 3.07 3.46
N LEU A 193 2.07 1.78 3.11
CA LEU A 193 2.07 0.72 4.12
C LEU A 193 3.35 0.70 4.95
N LYS A 194 4.51 1.02 4.36
CA LYS A 194 5.77 1.15 5.13
C LYS A 194 5.72 2.33 6.07
N PHE A 195 5.12 3.44 5.66
CA PHE A 195 4.83 4.55 6.57
C PHE A 195 3.93 4.10 7.73
N ALA A 196 2.83 3.39 7.46
CA ALA A 196 1.94 2.89 8.49
C ALA A 196 2.66 1.96 9.49
N GLU A 197 3.52 1.04 9.00
CA GLU A 197 4.31 0.14 9.83
C GLU A 197 5.29 0.90 10.72
N ASN A 198 6.10 1.79 10.15
CA ASN A 198 7.09 2.56 10.90
C ASN A 198 6.43 3.49 11.93
N PHE A 199 5.31 4.12 11.54
CA PHE A 199 4.52 4.97 12.42
C PHE A 199 3.93 4.17 13.59
N ALA A 200 3.34 3.00 13.32
CA ALA A 200 2.77 2.14 14.35
C ALA A 200 3.82 1.59 15.31
N LYS A 201 4.97 1.21 14.79
CA LYS A 201 6.12 0.77 15.59
C LYS A 201 6.62 1.88 16.51
N ALA A 202 6.84 3.07 15.97
CA ALA A 202 7.27 4.23 16.76
C ALA A 202 6.24 4.63 17.82
N HIS A 203 4.93 4.61 17.47
CA HIS A 203 3.85 4.83 18.41
C HIS A 203 3.89 3.83 19.57
N SER A 204 4.06 2.54 19.28
CA SER A 204 4.09 1.46 20.28
C SER A 204 5.31 1.58 21.21
N GLU A 205 6.47 1.93 20.65
CA GLU A 205 7.73 2.10 21.38
C GLU A 205 7.85 3.45 22.10
N GLY A 206 6.96 4.41 21.82
CA GLY A 206 7.02 5.75 22.39
C GLY A 206 8.20 6.58 21.89
N ARG A 207 8.68 6.30 20.71
CA ARG A 207 9.77 7.05 20.08
C ARG A 207 9.28 8.04 19.05
N LYS A 208 10.07 9.06 18.77
CA LYS A 208 9.79 10.03 17.72
C LYS A 208 10.26 9.54 16.36
N MET A 209 9.59 10.03 15.30
CA MET A 209 9.99 9.92 13.90
C MET A 209 10.30 11.33 13.37
N ARG A 210 11.47 11.57 12.81
CA ARG A 210 11.87 12.92 12.33
C ARG A 210 11.59 14.05 13.32
N GLY A 211 11.61 13.77 14.63
CA GLY A 211 11.28 14.74 15.67
C GLY A 211 9.80 14.81 16.06
N TYR A 212 8.90 14.24 15.29
CA TYR A 212 7.45 14.17 15.56
C TYR A 212 7.11 12.98 16.47
N ASP A 213 6.17 13.17 17.40
CA ASP A 213 5.67 12.10 18.25
C ASP A 213 4.38 11.51 17.64
N PRO A 214 4.37 10.24 17.19
CA PRO A 214 3.18 9.61 16.65
C PRO A 214 1.98 9.57 17.60
N ARG A 215 2.22 9.52 18.92
CA ARG A 215 1.16 9.53 19.93
C ARG A 215 0.45 10.88 19.99
N ASP A 216 1.21 11.99 19.91
CA ASP A 216 0.64 13.32 19.90
C ASP A 216 -0.08 13.63 18.58
N ILE A 217 0.40 13.08 17.47
CA ILE A 217 -0.32 13.14 16.19
C ILE A 217 -1.68 12.47 16.34
N LEU A 218 -1.76 11.22 16.82
CA LEU A 218 -3.02 10.48 16.90
C LEU A 218 -4.01 10.98 17.96
N LYS A 219 -3.56 11.75 18.96
CA LYS A 219 -4.46 12.45 19.90
C LYS A 219 -5.33 13.51 19.20
N GLN A 220 -4.80 14.18 18.20
CA GLN A 220 -5.43 15.29 17.51
C GLN A 220 -5.94 14.91 16.12
N ASN A 221 -5.40 13.86 15.55
CA ASN A 221 -5.68 13.45 14.18
C ASN A 221 -6.16 12.00 14.09
N THR A 222 -6.93 11.75 13.04
CA THR A 222 -7.18 10.42 12.51
C THR A 222 -6.60 10.35 11.10
N ILE A 223 -5.71 9.38 10.87
CA ILE A 223 -5.08 9.15 9.58
C ILE A 223 -5.73 7.94 8.94
N TYR A 224 -6.28 8.12 7.74
CA TYR A 224 -6.79 7.02 6.91
C TYR A 224 -5.83 6.77 5.76
N ILE A 225 -5.59 5.51 5.44
CA ILE A 225 -4.70 5.09 4.35
C ILE A 225 -5.41 4.05 3.49
N MET A 226 -5.56 4.31 2.19
CA MET A 226 -5.97 3.32 1.19
C MET A 226 -4.76 3.01 0.30
N PRO A 227 -4.05 1.89 0.55
CA PRO A 227 -2.76 1.65 -0.08
C PRO A 227 -2.85 1.30 -1.56
N MET A 228 -3.99 0.82 -2.06
CA MET A 228 -4.12 0.39 -3.46
C MET A 228 -5.56 0.58 -3.94
N VAL A 229 -5.77 1.60 -4.78
CA VAL A 229 -7.08 1.92 -5.37
C VAL A 229 -7.39 1.01 -6.56
N ASN A 230 -6.39 0.62 -7.35
CA ASN A 230 -6.53 -0.16 -8.59
C ASN A 230 -5.86 -1.54 -8.50
N PRO A 231 -6.35 -2.45 -7.65
CA PRO A 231 -5.70 -3.75 -7.44
C PRO A 231 -5.72 -4.66 -8.66
N ASP A 232 -6.70 -4.51 -9.56
CA ASP A 232 -6.79 -5.30 -10.78
C ASP A 232 -5.79 -4.83 -11.82
N GLY A 233 -5.64 -3.51 -12.00
CA GLY A 233 -4.65 -2.92 -12.89
C GLY A 233 -3.22 -3.22 -12.44
N VAL A 234 -2.95 -3.11 -11.13
CA VAL A 234 -1.63 -3.47 -10.56
C VAL A 234 -1.29 -4.93 -10.85
N ASP A 235 -2.21 -5.85 -10.60
CA ASP A 235 -1.94 -7.27 -10.86
C ASP A 235 -1.79 -7.57 -12.35
N LEU A 236 -2.54 -6.91 -13.22
CA LEU A 236 -2.35 -7.04 -14.67
C LEU A 236 -0.96 -6.59 -15.11
N VAL A 237 -0.47 -5.48 -14.57
CA VAL A 237 0.89 -4.96 -14.82
C VAL A 237 1.96 -5.94 -14.33
N LEU A 238 1.84 -6.43 -13.11
CA LEU A 238 2.87 -7.23 -12.45
C LEU A 238 2.84 -8.72 -12.82
N LYS A 239 1.65 -9.29 -13.06
CA LYS A 239 1.46 -10.73 -13.32
C LYS A 239 1.23 -11.03 -14.80
N GLY A 240 0.93 -10.00 -15.61
CA GLY A 240 0.54 -10.17 -17.01
C GLY A 240 -0.87 -10.74 -17.19
N LEU A 241 -1.29 -10.84 -18.44
CA LEU A 241 -2.60 -11.34 -18.83
C LEU A 241 -2.60 -12.86 -18.99
N ARG A 242 -3.46 -13.54 -18.26
CA ARG A 242 -3.67 -14.99 -18.36
C ARG A 242 -4.81 -15.30 -19.33
N ARG A 243 -4.76 -16.45 -20.00
CA ARG A 243 -5.79 -16.88 -20.97
C ARG A 243 -7.17 -17.12 -20.36
N ASP A 244 -7.23 -17.48 -19.08
CA ASP A 244 -8.45 -17.69 -18.31
C ASP A 244 -9.04 -16.40 -17.71
N HIS A 245 -8.46 -15.24 -18.04
CA HIS A 245 -8.91 -13.94 -17.51
C HIS A 245 -10.27 -13.54 -18.11
N PRO A 246 -11.27 -13.09 -17.30
CA PRO A 246 -12.63 -12.76 -17.78
C PRO A 246 -12.66 -11.70 -18.89
N PHE A 247 -11.70 -10.81 -18.93
CA PHE A 247 -11.55 -9.72 -19.92
C PHE A 247 -10.43 -9.99 -20.94
N TYR A 248 -10.05 -11.27 -21.17
CA TYR A 248 -8.87 -11.60 -21.97
C TYR A 248 -8.90 -10.95 -23.37
N ASP A 249 -9.97 -11.16 -24.12
CA ASP A 249 -10.08 -10.66 -25.50
C ASP A 249 -10.18 -9.13 -25.54
N GLN A 250 -10.97 -8.54 -24.64
CA GLN A 250 -11.11 -7.09 -24.54
C GLN A 250 -9.78 -6.41 -24.22
N LEU A 251 -9.03 -6.94 -23.24
CA LEU A 251 -7.75 -6.39 -22.85
C LEU A 251 -6.73 -6.42 -23.99
N ILE A 252 -6.70 -7.48 -24.81
CA ILE A 252 -5.86 -7.54 -26.00
C ILE A 252 -6.24 -6.44 -26.99
N VAL A 253 -7.54 -6.28 -27.26
CA VAL A 253 -8.05 -5.25 -28.18
C VAL A 253 -7.71 -3.85 -27.65
N TRP A 254 -8.00 -3.57 -26.40
CA TRP A 254 -7.74 -2.28 -25.76
C TRP A 254 -6.23 -1.95 -25.67
N ASN A 255 -5.39 -2.97 -25.54
CA ASN A 255 -3.93 -2.82 -25.56
C ASN A 255 -3.33 -2.87 -27.00
N LYS A 256 -4.19 -2.68 -28.04
CA LYS A 256 -3.78 -2.64 -29.45
C LYS A 256 -3.02 -3.90 -29.90
N GLY A 257 -3.47 -5.08 -29.46
CA GLY A 257 -2.87 -6.39 -29.76
C GLY A 257 -1.59 -6.71 -28.98
N ARG A 258 -1.15 -5.84 -28.06
CA ARG A 258 0.07 -6.06 -27.29
C ARG A 258 -0.22 -6.95 -26.08
N MET A 259 0.65 -7.95 -25.84
CA MET A 259 0.57 -8.83 -24.68
C MET A 259 1.31 -8.28 -23.44
N ASN A 260 2.16 -7.30 -23.63
CA ASN A 260 2.87 -6.64 -22.51
C ASN A 260 2.03 -5.49 -21.97
N PHE A 261 1.54 -5.66 -20.76
CA PHE A 261 0.82 -4.63 -19.98
C PHE A 261 1.74 -3.88 -19.01
N GLY A 262 2.87 -4.47 -18.68
CA GLY A 262 3.79 -4.02 -17.63
C GLY A 262 4.43 -2.65 -17.85
N THR A 263 4.33 -2.08 -19.04
CA THR A 263 4.96 -0.78 -19.37
C THR A 263 4.00 0.27 -19.89
N VAL A 264 2.69 -0.07 -20.00
CA VAL A 264 1.73 0.83 -20.66
C VAL A 264 0.39 0.96 -19.94
N TRP A 265 0.03 0.01 -19.05
CA TRP A 265 -1.32 -0.09 -18.51
C TRP A 265 -1.49 0.70 -17.21
N GLN A 266 -2.05 1.89 -17.30
CA GLN A 266 -2.42 2.73 -16.15
C GLN A 266 -3.84 2.44 -15.66
N ALA A 267 -4.75 2.16 -16.59
CA ALA A 267 -6.18 2.00 -16.36
C ALA A 267 -6.54 0.86 -15.39
N ASN A 268 -7.81 0.83 -14.96
CA ASN A 268 -8.36 -0.36 -14.31
C ASN A 268 -8.57 -1.51 -15.33
N ILE A 269 -9.15 -2.61 -14.89
CA ILE A 269 -9.32 -3.81 -15.74
C ILE A 269 -10.35 -3.62 -16.85
N ARG A 270 -11.18 -2.56 -16.80
CA ARG A 270 -12.13 -2.19 -17.86
C ARG A 270 -11.55 -1.15 -18.82
N GLY A 271 -10.27 -0.82 -18.70
CA GLY A 271 -9.61 0.16 -19.56
C GLY A 271 -10.04 1.61 -19.26
N VAL A 272 -10.50 1.89 -18.07
CA VAL A 272 -10.84 3.23 -17.59
C VAL A 272 -9.71 3.76 -16.72
N ASP A 273 -9.25 4.96 -17.02
CA ASP A 273 -8.24 5.68 -16.23
C ASP A 273 -8.94 6.27 -14.99
N LEU A 274 -8.66 5.69 -13.83
CA LEU A 274 -9.37 6.05 -12.61
C LEU A 274 -9.12 7.49 -12.17
N ASN A 275 -7.94 8.05 -12.49
CA ASN A 275 -7.63 9.45 -12.16
C ASN A 275 -8.15 10.44 -13.22
N HIS A 276 -8.99 9.98 -14.14
CA HIS A 276 -9.83 10.77 -15.04
C HIS A 276 -11.32 10.48 -14.87
N ASN A 277 -11.70 9.65 -13.87
CA ASN A 277 -13.08 9.17 -13.70
C ASN A 277 -13.83 9.85 -12.54
N TYR A 278 -13.28 10.91 -11.93
CA TYR A 278 -13.98 11.70 -10.90
C TYR A 278 -14.71 12.90 -11.53
N ASP A 279 -15.79 13.37 -10.85
CA ASP A 279 -16.62 14.50 -11.26
C ASP A 279 -15.94 15.85 -10.97
N ALA A 280 -14.81 16.11 -11.63
CA ALA A 280 -14.06 17.38 -11.59
C ALA A 280 -13.77 17.84 -13.02
N SER A 281 -14.66 18.70 -13.56
CA SER A 281 -14.63 19.08 -14.97
C SER A 281 -14.49 17.85 -15.92
N TRP A 282 -15.20 16.76 -15.57
CA TRP A 282 -15.12 15.48 -16.25
C TRP A 282 -15.48 15.58 -17.74
N GLU A 283 -16.46 16.41 -18.09
CA GLU A 283 -16.86 16.66 -19.48
C GLU A 283 -15.71 17.22 -20.31
N LEU A 284 -14.84 18.05 -19.71
CA LEU A 284 -13.66 18.57 -20.39
C LEU A 284 -12.61 17.46 -20.61
N SER A 285 -12.43 16.57 -19.63
CA SER A 285 -11.63 15.38 -19.82
C SER A 285 -12.14 14.54 -20.98
N LYS A 286 -13.44 14.31 -21.04
CA LYS A 286 -14.12 13.55 -22.08
C LYS A 286 -13.97 14.19 -23.47
N GLN A 287 -14.14 15.50 -23.56
CA GLN A 287 -13.96 16.26 -24.81
C GLN A 287 -12.49 16.27 -25.29
N ALA A 288 -11.53 16.19 -24.39
CA ALA A 288 -10.11 16.16 -24.72
C ALA A 288 -9.62 14.78 -25.21
N GLU A 289 -10.32 13.67 -24.88
CA GLU A 289 -9.91 12.31 -25.25
C GLU A 289 -9.47 12.14 -26.70
N PRO A 290 -10.24 12.58 -27.72
CA PRO A 290 -9.85 12.40 -29.13
C PRO A 290 -8.54 13.10 -29.48
N THR A 291 -8.26 14.26 -28.88
CA THR A 291 -7.01 15.01 -29.10
C THR A 291 -5.78 14.21 -28.66
N TYR A 292 -5.96 13.32 -27.68
CA TYR A 292 -4.90 12.43 -27.19
C TYR A 292 -4.98 11.01 -27.83
N GLY A 293 -5.81 10.84 -28.88
CA GLY A 293 -5.99 9.56 -29.59
C GLY A 293 -6.73 8.52 -28.75
N VAL A 294 -7.56 8.95 -27.80
CA VAL A 294 -8.40 8.08 -26.98
C VAL A 294 -9.81 8.06 -27.56
N HIS A 295 -10.27 6.87 -27.98
CA HIS A 295 -11.59 6.68 -28.62
C HIS A 295 -12.46 5.69 -27.86
N GLY A 296 -12.03 5.22 -26.69
CA GLY A 296 -12.71 4.23 -25.86
C GLY A 296 -11.77 3.61 -24.83
N PRO A 297 -12.18 2.50 -24.20
CA PRO A 297 -11.38 1.80 -23.20
C PRO A 297 -9.97 1.48 -23.71
N GLY A 298 -8.96 1.70 -22.86
CA GLY A 298 -7.58 1.53 -23.26
C GLY A 298 -6.60 1.62 -22.08
N PRO A 299 -5.30 1.68 -22.36
CA PRO A 299 -4.28 1.68 -21.32
C PRO A 299 -4.30 2.92 -20.42
N THR A 300 -4.78 4.06 -20.90
CA THR A 300 -4.70 5.36 -20.23
C THR A 300 -5.70 6.37 -20.78
N ARG A 301 -6.03 7.38 -20.02
CA ARG A 301 -6.80 8.58 -20.37
C ARG A 301 -8.25 8.38 -20.77
N PHE A 302 -8.78 7.18 -20.81
CA PHE A 302 -10.21 7.00 -21.02
C PHE A 302 -10.95 7.24 -19.71
N SER A 303 -11.77 8.27 -19.68
CA SER A 303 -12.43 8.76 -18.46
C SER A 303 -13.70 7.98 -18.07
N GLY A 304 -13.99 6.88 -18.77
CA GLY A 304 -15.20 6.10 -18.54
C GLY A 304 -16.42 6.62 -19.31
N THR A 305 -17.60 6.07 -19.00
CA THR A 305 -18.87 6.45 -19.63
C THR A 305 -19.59 7.55 -18.87
N LEU A 306 -19.35 7.67 -17.58
CA LEU A 306 -19.89 8.67 -16.66
C LEU A 306 -18.84 8.93 -15.57
N PRO A 307 -18.89 10.07 -14.87
CA PRO A 307 -18.10 10.27 -13.66
C PRO A 307 -18.40 9.15 -12.66
N GLU A 308 -17.38 8.66 -11.99
CA GLU A 308 -17.47 7.58 -11.00
C GLU A 308 -18.16 6.30 -11.54
N SER A 309 -18.02 6.03 -12.85
CA SER A 309 -18.56 4.81 -13.47
C SER A 309 -17.88 3.53 -12.98
N GLU A 310 -16.67 3.64 -12.47
CA GLU A 310 -15.91 2.48 -12.05
C GLU A 310 -16.09 2.22 -10.53
N PRO A 311 -16.18 0.95 -10.13
CA PRO A 311 -16.39 0.62 -8.72
C PRO A 311 -15.25 1.13 -7.82
N GLU A 312 -14.03 1.21 -8.33
CA GLU A 312 -12.86 1.69 -7.61
C GLU A 312 -12.96 3.20 -7.33
N SER A 313 -13.17 4.03 -8.35
CA SER A 313 -13.31 5.49 -8.20
C SER A 313 -14.54 5.84 -7.37
N LYS A 314 -15.66 5.13 -7.60
CA LYS A 314 -16.87 5.27 -6.80
C LYS A 314 -16.64 4.94 -5.33
N ALA A 315 -15.91 3.88 -5.01
CA ALA A 315 -15.61 3.49 -3.64
C ALA A 315 -14.76 4.54 -2.92
N VAL A 316 -13.74 5.10 -3.59
CA VAL A 316 -12.93 6.20 -3.05
C VAL A 316 -13.78 7.45 -2.83
N ALA A 317 -14.64 7.81 -3.79
CA ALA A 317 -15.52 8.97 -3.70
C ALA A 317 -16.54 8.81 -2.56
N ASP A 318 -17.21 7.66 -2.46
CA ASP A 318 -18.18 7.37 -1.39
C ASP A 318 -17.50 7.34 -0.02
N PHE A 319 -16.31 6.73 0.09
CA PHE A 319 -15.51 6.76 1.31
C PHE A 319 -15.19 8.19 1.71
N THR A 320 -14.78 9.03 0.76
CA THR A 320 -14.48 10.44 1.01
C THR A 320 -15.70 11.25 1.44
N ARG A 321 -16.87 11.02 0.83
CA ARG A 321 -18.15 11.68 1.20
C ARG A 321 -18.61 11.34 2.61
N ASN A 322 -18.30 10.13 3.08
CA ASN A 322 -18.71 9.64 4.40
C ASN A 322 -17.79 10.11 5.54
N HIS A 323 -16.73 10.89 5.23
CA HIS A 323 -15.76 11.42 6.19
C HIS A 323 -15.64 12.93 6.08
N ASN A 324 -15.06 13.56 7.12
CA ASN A 324 -14.82 15.00 7.14
C ASN A 324 -13.33 15.31 6.94
N PHE A 325 -12.73 14.73 5.90
CA PHE A 325 -11.30 14.96 5.63
C PHE A 325 -11.01 16.45 5.47
N LYS A 326 -9.98 16.91 6.18
CA LYS A 326 -9.43 18.27 6.07
C LYS A 326 -8.37 18.37 4.98
N LEU A 327 -7.68 17.27 4.75
CA LEU A 327 -6.59 17.16 3.79
C LEU A 327 -6.57 15.76 3.18
N VAL A 328 -6.40 15.68 1.86
CA VAL A 328 -6.18 14.43 1.15
C VAL A 328 -4.89 14.48 0.35
N ILE A 329 -4.20 13.34 0.24
CA ILE A 329 -3.03 13.16 -0.64
C ILE A 329 -3.25 11.91 -1.47
N ALA A 330 -3.20 12.07 -2.80
CA ALA A 330 -3.15 10.98 -3.76
C ALA A 330 -1.69 10.79 -4.22
N TYR A 331 -1.16 9.60 -3.98
CA TYR A 331 0.19 9.25 -4.40
C TYR A 331 0.20 8.63 -5.78
N HIS A 332 0.98 9.22 -6.65
CA HIS A 332 1.26 8.84 -8.01
C HIS A 332 2.77 8.70 -8.25
N SER A 333 3.18 8.34 -9.42
CA SER A 333 4.55 8.42 -9.95
C SER A 333 4.46 8.71 -11.45
N GLN A 334 5.33 9.53 -11.99
CA GLN A 334 6.65 9.96 -11.55
C GLN A 334 6.84 11.48 -11.86
N GLY A 335 7.86 12.10 -11.24
CA GLY A 335 8.21 13.49 -11.55
C GLY A 335 8.89 14.25 -10.41
N GLU A 336 8.82 13.73 -9.16
CA GLU A 336 9.19 14.46 -7.93
C GLU A 336 8.45 15.81 -7.85
N GLU A 337 7.12 15.75 -8.07
CA GLU A 337 6.24 16.92 -8.21
C GLU A 337 5.09 16.89 -7.20
N ILE A 338 4.59 18.10 -6.86
CA ILE A 338 3.45 18.34 -5.99
C ILE A 338 2.42 19.17 -6.75
N TYR A 339 1.29 18.57 -7.10
CA TYR A 339 0.12 19.25 -7.65
C TYR A 339 -0.81 19.63 -6.50
N TRP A 340 -1.20 20.91 -6.43
CA TRP A 340 -1.89 21.49 -5.28
C TRP A 340 -3.05 22.42 -5.62
N THR A 341 -3.27 22.69 -6.91
CA THR A 341 -4.30 23.62 -7.39
C THR A 341 -5.39 22.91 -8.18
N PHE A 342 -6.58 23.49 -8.20
CA PHE A 342 -7.64 23.17 -9.14
C PHE A 342 -8.49 24.40 -9.42
N GLU A 343 -8.41 24.92 -10.65
CA GLU A 343 -9.14 26.11 -11.11
C GLU A 343 -9.04 27.28 -10.10
N ASP A 344 -10.10 28.07 -9.92
CA ASP A 344 -10.23 29.12 -8.91
C ASP A 344 -10.77 28.61 -7.55
N LYS A 345 -10.79 27.29 -7.37
CA LYS A 345 -11.42 26.59 -6.23
C LYS A 345 -10.44 26.19 -5.14
N THR A 346 -9.16 26.45 -5.36
CA THR A 346 -8.07 26.09 -4.44
C THR A 346 -8.15 26.89 -3.14
N PRO A 347 -8.13 26.23 -1.95
CA PRO A 347 -8.08 26.94 -0.67
C PRO A 347 -6.87 27.87 -0.55
N ALA A 348 -7.03 29.00 0.12
CA ALA A 348 -5.97 30.01 0.25
C ALA A 348 -4.70 29.46 0.94
N GLU A 349 -4.86 28.52 1.88
CA GLU A 349 -3.76 27.90 2.63
C GLU A 349 -2.97 26.88 1.82
N ALA A 350 -3.51 26.40 0.68
CA ALA A 350 -2.92 25.31 -0.10
C ALA A 350 -1.51 25.62 -0.56
N GLN A 351 -1.25 26.87 -1.03
CA GLN A 351 0.07 27.28 -1.47
C GLN A 351 1.11 27.20 -0.35
N ARG A 352 0.79 27.73 0.84
CA ARG A 352 1.69 27.69 1.99
C ARG A 352 2.01 26.25 2.42
N ILE A 353 1.00 25.37 2.38
CA ILE A 353 1.18 23.96 2.74
C ILE A 353 1.98 23.22 1.67
N ALA A 354 1.71 23.47 0.38
CA ALA A 354 2.53 22.95 -0.73
C ALA A 354 4.00 23.36 -0.61
N GLN A 355 4.29 24.62 -0.22
CA GLN A 355 5.65 25.08 0.04
C GLN A 355 6.32 24.34 1.20
N LEU A 356 5.58 24.02 2.27
CA LEU A 356 6.09 23.20 3.38
C LEU A 356 6.40 21.78 2.88
N PHE A 357 5.51 21.16 2.13
CA PHE A 357 5.70 19.83 1.55
C PHE A 357 6.90 19.79 0.60
N SER A 358 7.01 20.80 -0.29
CA SER A 358 8.15 20.96 -1.19
C SER A 358 9.48 21.05 -0.44
N ARG A 359 9.51 21.78 0.67
CA ARG A 359 10.74 21.96 1.48
C ARG A 359 11.21 20.65 2.11
N VAL A 360 10.30 19.83 2.63
CA VAL A 360 10.67 18.59 3.34
C VAL A 360 10.90 17.41 2.41
N SER A 361 10.23 17.38 1.25
CA SER A 361 10.38 16.32 0.25
C SER A 361 11.46 16.62 -0.79
N GLY A 362 11.76 17.91 -1.01
CA GLY A 362 12.60 18.35 -2.14
C GLY A 362 11.85 18.43 -3.47
N TYR A 363 10.54 18.11 -3.51
CA TYR A 363 9.74 18.02 -4.73
C TYR A 363 9.27 19.39 -5.22
N ALA A 364 9.19 19.56 -6.53
CA ALA A 364 8.75 20.79 -7.16
C ALA A 364 7.24 21.02 -7.03
N MET A 365 6.83 22.25 -6.76
CA MET A 365 5.43 22.64 -6.84
C MET A 365 5.05 22.90 -8.31
N VAL A 366 4.02 22.21 -8.79
CA VAL A 366 3.58 22.29 -10.20
C VAL A 366 2.09 22.58 -10.27
N GLN A 367 1.69 23.23 -11.36
CA GLN A 367 0.27 23.38 -11.72
C GLN A 367 -0.03 22.47 -12.91
N PRO A 368 -1.11 21.68 -12.85
CA PRO A 368 -1.48 20.82 -13.95
C PRO A 368 -1.86 21.63 -15.20
N THR A 369 -1.61 21.08 -16.37
CA THR A 369 -1.97 21.68 -17.66
C THR A 369 -2.61 20.66 -18.58
N GLY A 370 -3.51 21.13 -19.47
CA GLY A 370 -4.18 20.26 -20.43
C GLY A 370 -5.08 19.21 -19.76
N MET A 371 -5.11 18.01 -20.30
CA MET A 371 -5.97 16.91 -19.81
C MET A 371 -5.67 16.48 -18.37
N THR A 372 -4.43 16.63 -17.91
CA THR A 372 -4.05 16.33 -16.52
C THR A 372 -4.71 17.25 -15.50
N SER A 373 -5.45 18.26 -15.93
CA SER A 373 -6.18 19.20 -15.08
C SER A 373 -7.62 18.77 -14.80
N PHE A 374 -8.08 17.61 -15.33
CA PHE A 374 -9.51 17.26 -15.27
C PHE A 374 -9.72 15.81 -14.84
N GLY A 375 -10.78 15.58 -14.04
CA GLY A 375 -11.25 14.26 -13.66
C GLY A 375 -10.41 13.56 -12.60
N GLY A 376 -9.40 14.21 -12.01
CA GLY A 376 -8.54 13.65 -10.97
C GLY A 376 -9.18 13.65 -9.58
N TYR A 377 -8.76 12.73 -8.71
CA TYR A 377 -9.27 12.62 -7.34
C TYR A 377 -9.01 13.88 -6.52
N LYS A 378 -7.77 14.41 -6.55
CA LYS A 378 -7.40 15.65 -5.87
C LYS A 378 -8.28 16.83 -6.37
N ASP A 379 -8.49 16.91 -7.67
CA ASP A 379 -9.25 17.98 -8.31
C ASP A 379 -10.71 17.93 -7.88
N TRP A 380 -11.29 16.73 -7.87
CA TRP A 380 -12.63 16.47 -7.37
C TRP A 380 -12.77 16.82 -5.89
N PHE A 381 -11.80 16.48 -5.06
CA PHE A 381 -11.84 16.82 -3.65
C PHE A 381 -11.82 18.34 -3.42
N ILE A 382 -10.95 19.07 -4.13
CA ILE A 382 -10.91 20.53 -4.07
C ILE A 382 -12.22 21.12 -4.59
N ASP A 383 -12.74 20.63 -5.71
CA ASP A 383 -13.99 21.11 -6.32
C ASP A 383 -15.19 20.98 -5.39
N LYS A 384 -15.41 19.78 -4.87
CA LYS A 384 -16.64 19.47 -4.10
C LYS A 384 -16.58 19.92 -2.66
N PHE A 385 -15.40 19.93 -2.03
CA PHE A 385 -15.26 20.18 -0.59
C PHE A 385 -14.58 21.51 -0.25
N ARG A 386 -13.92 22.16 -1.21
CA ARG A 386 -13.13 23.39 -0.99
C ARG A 386 -12.08 23.22 0.12
N LYS A 387 -11.46 22.04 0.18
CA LYS A 387 -10.46 21.65 1.17
C LYS A 387 -9.14 21.29 0.50
N LEU A 388 -8.14 21.00 1.32
CA LEU A 388 -6.75 20.75 0.88
C LEU A 388 -6.61 19.40 0.16
N GLY A 389 -6.40 19.43 -1.13
CA GLY A 389 -6.10 18.26 -1.96
C GLY A 389 -4.72 18.37 -2.62
N PHE A 390 -3.95 17.28 -2.54
CA PHE A 390 -2.62 17.19 -3.16
C PHE A 390 -2.49 15.91 -3.96
N THR A 391 -1.81 15.99 -5.11
CA THR A 391 -1.25 14.83 -5.79
C THR A 391 0.27 14.91 -5.68
N ILE A 392 0.90 13.83 -5.25
CA ILE A 392 2.35 13.72 -5.13
C ILE A 392 2.84 12.69 -6.14
N GLU A 393 3.67 13.13 -7.07
CA GLU A 393 4.32 12.29 -8.10
C GLU A 393 5.71 11.88 -7.59
N VAL A 394 5.85 10.64 -7.10
CA VAL A 394 7.12 10.21 -6.48
C VAL A 394 8.10 9.65 -7.49
N GLY A 395 9.40 9.88 -7.23
CA GLY A 395 10.51 9.31 -7.99
C GLY A 395 10.65 9.86 -9.41
N LEU A 396 11.67 9.40 -10.12
CA LEU A 396 12.05 9.88 -11.45
C LEU A 396 12.23 8.74 -12.45
N GLY A 397 11.93 9.00 -13.73
CA GLY A 397 12.17 8.07 -14.83
C GLY A 397 10.89 7.69 -15.57
N ASN A 398 10.69 6.41 -15.86
CA ASN A 398 9.51 5.91 -16.55
C ASN A 398 8.79 4.87 -15.71
N ASN A 399 7.45 4.91 -15.69
CA ASN A 399 6.63 3.93 -15.02
C ASN A 399 6.62 2.57 -15.77
N PRO A 400 6.61 1.45 -15.01
CA PRO A 400 6.71 1.38 -13.55
C PRO A 400 8.12 1.74 -13.06
N LEU A 401 8.18 2.54 -12.02
CA LEU A 401 9.47 2.85 -11.40
C LEU A 401 10.13 1.58 -10.83
N PRO A 402 11.44 1.40 -11.00
CA PRO A 402 12.13 0.25 -10.40
C PRO A 402 12.09 0.33 -8.88
N ILE A 403 11.86 -0.82 -8.23
CA ILE A 403 11.76 -0.89 -6.77
C ILE A 403 13.02 -0.40 -6.05
N SER A 404 14.16 -0.39 -6.72
CA SER A 404 15.41 0.19 -6.19
C SER A 404 15.33 1.67 -5.84
N GLN A 405 14.35 2.42 -6.37
CA GLN A 405 14.10 3.80 -5.98
C GLN A 405 13.33 3.93 -4.65
N PHE A 406 12.76 2.83 -4.13
CA PHE A 406 11.88 2.88 -2.96
C PHE A 406 12.50 3.59 -1.76
N SER A 407 13.75 3.27 -1.42
CA SER A 407 14.42 3.84 -0.24
C SER A 407 14.52 5.36 -0.32
N LYS A 408 14.86 5.90 -1.49
CA LYS A 408 14.90 7.36 -1.71
C LYS A 408 13.50 7.96 -1.62
N ILE A 409 12.53 7.38 -2.33
CA ILE A 409 11.13 7.82 -2.31
C ILE A 409 10.59 7.86 -0.88
N TYR A 410 10.82 6.80 -0.10
CA TYR A 410 10.38 6.75 1.30
C TYR A 410 11.04 7.84 2.15
N GLN A 411 12.34 8.03 1.99
CA GLN A 411 13.10 9.05 2.72
C GLN A 411 12.58 10.47 2.44
N ASP A 412 12.24 10.76 1.19
CA ASP A 412 11.69 12.06 0.77
C ASP A 412 10.26 12.29 1.31
N GLN A 413 9.46 11.21 1.44
CA GLN A 413 8.04 11.32 1.78
C GLN A 413 7.73 11.14 3.28
N GLU A 414 8.62 10.52 4.06
CA GLU A 414 8.36 10.21 5.47
C GLU A 414 7.98 11.45 6.29
N GLU A 415 8.72 12.55 6.13
CA GLU A 415 8.45 13.78 6.88
C GLU A 415 7.17 14.49 6.38
N LEU A 416 6.90 14.49 5.08
CA LEU A 416 5.67 15.02 4.50
C LEU A 416 4.44 14.31 5.07
N LEU A 417 4.47 12.97 5.12
CA LEU A 417 3.38 12.15 5.68
C LEU A 417 3.16 12.41 7.17
N LEU A 418 4.21 12.71 7.93
CA LEU A 418 4.11 13.10 9.35
C LEU A 418 3.56 14.52 9.52
N MET A 419 3.91 15.45 8.63
CA MET A 419 3.48 16.85 8.70
C MET A 419 2.04 17.07 8.25
N ALA A 420 1.57 16.30 7.26
CA ALA A 420 0.26 16.51 6.67
C ALA A 420 -0.89 16.54 7.69
N PRO A 421 -1.01 15.59 8.66
CA PRO A 421 -2.05 15.66 9.68
C PRO A 421 -1.89 16.86 10.62
N ILE A 422 -0.67 17.32 10.86
CA ILE A 422 -0.40 18.49 11.72
C ILE A 422 -0.83 19.76 11.00
N THR A 423 -0.49 19.92 9.73
CA THR A 423 -0.88 21.09 8.93
C THR A 423 -2.40 21.17 8.74
N ALA A 424 -3.08 20.03 8.66
CA ALA A 424 -4.52 19.95 8.54
C ALA A 424 -5.28 20.48 9.77
N ARG A 425 -4.62 20.68 10.92
CA ARG A 425 -5.22 21.26 12.15
C ARG A 425 -5.52 22.76 12.02
N SER A 426 -4.81 23.44 11.14
CA SER A 426 -4.92 24.89 10.95
C SER A 426 -5.92 25.32 9.87
N VAL A 427 -6.75 24.38 9.37
CA VAL A 427 -7.67 24.58 8.23
C VAL A 427 -9.09 24.19 8.57
#